data_3659cbcd71fcba45942351586fe2ecfe
#
_entry.id   3659cbcd71fcba45942351586fe2ecfe
#
_cell.length_a   1.000
_cell.length_b   1.000
_cell.length_c   1.000
_cell.angle_alpha   90.00
_cell.angle_beta   90.00
_cell.angle_gamma   90.00
#
_symmetry.space_group_name_H-M   'P 1'
#
loop_
_entity.id
_entity.type
_entity.pdbx_description
1 polymer ?
#
loop_
_entity_poly.entity_id
_entity_poly.type
_entity_poly.pdbx_seq_one_letter_code
_entity_poly.pdbx_strand_id
1 'polypeptide(L)'
;MANDLKRQLEIARFERALEVTESIARNRALLTTTELARINTILVGNDSDPWRQGTVTITLPSGKTETLALIADPKVTAREKLHRATELSEQGAMIDAAVDIYAGLVLGHVFADANRRTAVCAAHYFLRRYDVPLSGLALHELGLGDLREEGQTAALRQTINQMVEFAKRRNQKT
;
A
#
# COMPACT_ATOMS: atom_id res chain seq x y z
N MET A 1 -5.30 0.94 -28.81
CA MET A 1 -4.22 -0.07 -28.85
C MET A 1 -3.07 0.24 -27.89
N ALA A 2 -2.30 1.32 -28.01
CA ALA A 2 -1.18 1.60 -27.10
C ALA A 2 -1.59 1.77 -25.62
N ASN A 3 -2.71 2.45 -25.34
CA ASN A 3 -3.22 2.64 -23.98
C ASN A 3 -3.71 1.30 -23.35
N ASP A 4 -4.28 0.41 -24.15
CA ASP A 4 -4.75 -0.89 -23.64
C ASP A 4 -3.57 -1.79 -23.25
N LEU A 5 -2.52 -1.81 -24.06
CA LEU A 5 -1.31 -2.57 -23.75
C LEU A 5 -0.63 -2.06 -22.49
N LYS A 6 -0.51 -0.72 -22.34
CA LYS A 6 0.04 -0.11 -21.12
C LYS A 6 -0.77 -0.51 -19.89
N ARG A 7 -2.10 -0.42 -19.96
CA ARG A 7 -2.99 -0.80 -18.85
C ARG A 7 -2.86 -2.29 -18.51
N GLN A 8 -2.79 -3.16 -19.51
CA GLN A 8 -2.58 -4.61 -19.28
C GLN A 8 -1.25 -4.90 -18.59
N LEU A 9 -0.18 -4.22 -18.99
CA LEU A 9 1.12 -4.35 -18.34
C LEU A 9 1.09 -3.86 -16.89
N GLU A 10 0.41 -2.76 -16.61
CA GLU A 10 0.25 -2.25 -15.24
C GLU A 10 -0.54 -3.22 -14.35
N ILE A 11 -1.60 -3.83 -14.88
CA ILE A 11 -2.37 -4.87 -14.17
C ILE A 11 -1.49 -6.08 -13.88
N ALA A 12 -0.79 -6.62 -14.89
CA ALA A 12 0.08 -7.78 -14.72
C ALA A 12 1.19 -7.54 -13.69
N ARG A 13 1.79 -6.34 -13.69
CA ARG A 13 2.79 -5.93 -12.69
C ARG A 13 2.18 -5.86 -11.29
N PHE A 14 0.98 -5.34 -11.17
CA PHE A 14 0.29 -5.25 -9.88
C PHE A 14 -0.05 -6.65 -9.34
N GLU A 15 -0.58 -7.54 -10.16
CA GLU A 15 -0.82 -8.93 -9.79
C GLU A 15 0.47 -9.62 -9.33
N ARG A 16 1.57 -9.44 -10.08
CA ARG A 16 2.87 -9.98 -9.71
C ARG A 16 3.39 -9.43 -8.37
N ALA A 17 3.22 -8.14 -8.13
CA ALA A 17 3.59 -7.51 -6.86
C ALA A 17 2.77 -8.07 -5.69
N LEU A 18 1.47 -8.31 -5.89
CA LEU A 18 0.60 -8.94 -4.89
C LEU A 18 1.01 -10.40 -4.61
N GLU A 19 1.36 -11.19 -5.62
CA GLU A 19 1.87 -12.57 -5.44
C GLU A 19 3.13 -12.59 -4.58
N VAL A 20 4.10 -11.70 -4.87
CA VAL A 20 5.34 -11.58 -4.09
C VAL A 20 5.01 -11.19 -2.65
N THR A 21 4.15 -10.20 -2.46
CA THR A 21 3.71 -9.74 -1.15
C THR A 21 3.05 -10.86 -0.35
N GLU A 22 2.17 -11.62 -1.00
CA GLU A 22 1.48 -12.74 -0.38
C GLU A 22 2.43 -13.88 0.00
N SER A 23 3.44 -14.15 -0.82
CA SER A 23 4.49 -15.12 -0.51
C SER A 23 5.27 -14.72 0.75
N ILE A 24 5.65 -13.44 0.88
CA ILE A 24 6.33 -12.91 2.06
C ILE A 24 5.43 -13.09 3.30
N ALA A 25 4.15 -12.74 3.20
CA ALA A 25 3.19 -12.85 4.30
C ALA A 25 2.96 -14.30 4.74
N ARG A 26 2.74 -15.21 3.80
CA ARG A 26 2.52 -16.65 4.08
C ARG A 26 3.73 -17.31 4.73
N ASN A 27 4.92 -16.95 4.29
CA ASN A 27 6.19 -17.44 4.89
C ASN A 27 6.49 -16.77 6.24
N ARG A 28 5.62 -15.88 6.71
CA ARG A 28 5.78 -15.09 7.94
C ARG A 28 7.10 -14.31 8.00
N ALA A 29 7.70 -14.04 6.84
CA ALA A 29 8.86 -13.19 6.73
C ALA A 29 8.50 -11.72 7.02
N LEU A 30 9.46 -10.94 7.52
CA LEU A 30 9.24 -9.52 7.76
C LEU A 30 9.20 -8.74 6.44
N LEU A 31 8.26 -7.82 6.34
CA LEU A 31 8.26 -6.82 5.27
C LEU A 31 9.27 -5.73 5.62
N THR A 32 10.41 -5.77 4.95
CA THR A 32 11.50 -4.80 5.14
C THR A 32 11.45 -3.69 4.10
N THR A 33 12.25 -2.64 4.28
CA THR A 33 12.44 -1.60 3.25
C THR A 33 12.99 -2.16 1.94
N THR A 34 13.83 -3.20 2.01
CA THR A 34 14.34 -3.92 0.83
C THR A 34 13.21 -4.61 0.06
N GLU A 35 12.32 -5.29 0.77
CA GLU A 35 11.15 -5.92 0.14
C GLU A 35 10.16 -4.89 -0.40
N LEU A 36 9.94 -3.78 0.30
CA LEU A 36 9.13 -2.67 -0.24
C LEU A 36 9.71 -2.10 -1.54
N ALA A 37 11.03 -1.88 -1.58
CA ALA A 37 11.71 -1.41 -2.78
C ALA A 37 11.56 -2.41 -3.93
N ARG A 38 11.72 -3.71 -3.67
CA ARG A 38 11.51 -4.77 -4.64
C ARG A 38 10.08 -4.79 -5.18
N ILE A 39 9.08 -4.68 -4.32
CA ILE A 39 7.67 -4.61 -4.71
C ILE A 39 7.42 -3.38 -5.60
N ASN A 40 7.97 -2.21 -5.22
CA ASN A 40 7.86 -1.00 -6.02
C ASN A 40 8.51 -1.15 -7.39
N THR A 41 9.72 -1.73 -7.47
CA THR A 41 10.43 -2.02 -8.74
C THR A 41 9.58 -2.90 -9.68
N ILE A 42 8.90 -3.91 -9.14
CA ILE A 42 7.96 -4.74 -9.93
C ILE A 42 6.81 -3.89 -10.47
N LEU A 43 6.22 -3.04 -9.63
CA LEU A 43 5.09 -2.19 -10.00
C LEU A 43 5.45 -1.16 -11.08
N VAL A 44 6.62 -0.56 -10.99
CA VAL A 44 7.12 0.43 -11.96
C VAL A 44 7.61 -0.27 -13.23
N GLY A 45 8.23 -1.45 -13.09
CA GLY A 45 8.70 -2.26 -14.21
C GLY A 45 10.01 -1.76 -14.82
N ASN A 46 10.86 -1.17 -13.99
CA ASN A 46 12.25 -0.83 -14.36
C ASN A 46 13.16 -1.08 -13.15
N ASP A 47 14.48 -1.18 -13.40
CA ASP A 47 15.50 -1.48 -12.38
C ASP A 47 16.16 -0.22 -11.81
N SER A 48 15.58 0.97 -12.00
CA SER A 48 16.10 2.19 -11.41
C SER A 48 15.88 2.21 -9.88
N ASP A 49 16.63 3.05 -9.17
CA ASP A 49 16.43 3.24 -7.73
C ASP A 49 14.98 3.68 -7.46
N PRO A 50 14.19 2.90 -6.73
CA PRO A 50 12.78 3.21 -6.52
C PRO A 50 12.54 4.39 -5.58
N TRP A 51 13.54 4.75 -4.77
CA TRP A 51 13.38 5.79 -3.76
C TRP A 51 13.35 7.20 -4.35
N ARG A 52 12.49 8.04 -3.82
CA ARG A 52 12.41 9.44 -4.22
C ARG A 52 13.71 10.18 -3.92
N GLN A 53 14.27 10.85 -4.91
CA GLN A 53 15.55 11.55 -4.81
C GLN A 53 15.43 13.06 -4.57
N GLY A 54 14.21 13.61 -4.64
CA GLY A 54 14.04 15.07 -4.52
C GLY A 54 12.58 15.50 -4.46
N THR A 55 12.37 16.76 -4.79
CA THR A 55 11.05 17.35 -4.90
C THR A 55 10.25 16.70 -6.04
N VAL A 56 9.00 16.40 -5.78
CA VAL A 56 8.07 15.82 -6.77
C VAL A 56 6.79 16.64 -6.85
N THR A 57 6.16 16.64 -8.01
CA THR A 57 4.83 17.18 -8.19
C THR A 57 3.84 16.03 -8.28
N ILE A 58 2.82 16.07 -7.46
CA ILE A 58 1.74 15.08 -7.41
C ILE A 58 0.43 15.70 -7.88
N THR A 59 -0.45 14.87 -8.42
CA THR A 59 -1.83 15.24 -8.69
C THR A 59 -2.72 14.65 -7.59
N LEU A 60 -3.47 15.51 -6.94
CA LEU A 60 -4.41 15.16 -5.88
C LEU A 60 -5.68 14.53 -6.45
N PRO A 61 -6.50 13.84 -5.64
CA PRO A 61 -7.81 13.36 -6.04
C PRO A 61 -8.73 14.47 -6.57
N SER A 62 -8.55 15.70 -6.12
CA SER A 62 -9.26 16.89 -6.59
C SER A 62 -8.84 17.36 -7.99
N GLY A 63 -7.80 16.76 -8.58
CA GLY A 63 -7.20 17.21 -9.85
C GLY A 63 -6.18 18.35 -9.70
N LYS A 64 -6.03 18.93 -8.52
CA LYS A 64 -4.99 19.94 -8.26
C LYS A 64 -3.62 19.29 -8.19
N THR A 65 -2.60 20.04 -8.60
CA THR A 65 -1.19 19.64 -8.44
C THR A 65 -0.60 20.27 -7.20
N GLU A 66 0.29 19.54 -6.55
CA GLU A 66 1.05 20.00 -5.39
C GLU A 66 2.50 19.55 -5.50
N THR A 67 3.40 20.43 -5.10
CA THR A 67 4.84 20.15 -5.06
C THR A 67 5.24 19.76 -3.65
N LEU A 68 5.78 18.55 -3.49
CA LEU A 68 6.25 17.99 -2.23
C LEU A 68 7.77 18.08 -2.15
N ALA A 69 8.28 18.89 -1.24
CA ALA A 69 9.71 18.92 -0.93
C ALA A 69 10.15 17.59 -0.26
N LEU A 70 11.41 17.22 -0.45
CA LEU A 70 12.02 16.12 0.27
C LEU A 70 12.50 16.63 1.63
N ILE A 71 11.77 16.31 2.69
CA ILE A 71 12.06 16.80 4.05
C ILE A 71 12.93 15.82 4.83
N ALA A 72 12.80 14.51 4.55
CA ALA A 72 13.51 13.43 5.25
C ALA A 72 13.96 12.36 4.27
N ASP A 73 14.90 11.50 4.70
CA ASP A 73 15.30 10.32 3.94
C ASP A 73 14.11 9.38 3.73
N PRO A 74 13.74 9.08 2.49
CA PRO A 74 12.58 8.23 2.19
C PRO A 74 12.71 6.81 2.76
N LYS A 75 13.93 6.25 2.81
CA LYS A 75 14.19 4.92 3.38
C LYS A 75 13.98 4.91 4.89
N VAL A 76 14.40 5.96 5.57
CA VAL A 76 14.16 6.14 7.01
C VAL A 76 12.67 6.27 7.28
N THR A 77 11.98 7.13 6.53
CA THR A 77 10.53 7.30 6.65
C THR A 77 9.79 5.98 6.43
N ALA A 78 10.10 5.24 5.38
CA ALA A 78 9.48 3.94 5.11
C ALA A 78 9.74 2.92 6.24
N ARG A 79 10.97 2.88 6.78
CA ARG A 79 11.33 2.00 7.90
C ARG A 79 10.53 2.33 9.16
N GLU A 80 10.38 3.60 9.49
CA GLU A 80 9.58 4.03 10.65
C GLU A 80 8.12 3.65 10.51
N LYS A 81 7.54 3.81 9.30
CA LYS A 81 6.16 3.39 9.04
C LYS A 81 6.00 1.87 9.13
N LEU A 82 6.92 1.09 8.59
CA LEU A 82 6.93 -0.37 8.74
C LEU A 82 7.04 -0.81 10.19
N HIS A 83 7.92 -0.18 10.96
CA HIS A 83 8.10 -0.49 12.38
C HIS A 83 6.79 -0.27 13.15
N ARG A 84 6.18 0.90 13.00
CA ARG A 84 4.90 1.22 13.64
C ARG A 84 3.79 0.25 13.27
N ALA A 85 3.64 -0.07 11.98
CA ALA A 85 2.63 -1.03 11.54
C ALA A 85 2.90 -2.43 12.11
N THR A 86 4.16 -2.84 12.23
CA THR A 86 4.54 -4.11 12.87
C THR A 86 4.15 -4.12 14.34
N GLU A 87 4.45 -3.07 15.09
CA GLU A 87 4.03 -2.95 16.50
C GLU A 87 2.51 -3.05 16.67
N LEU A 88 1.73 -2.34 15.84
CA LEU A 88 0.27 -2.42 15.84
C LEU A 88 -0.22 -3.86 15.57
N SER A 89 0.38 -4.54 14.62
CA SER A 89 0.01 -5.90 14.27
C SER A 89 0.35 -6.91 15.38
N GLU A 90 1.47 -6.75 16.08
CA GLU A 90 1.86 -7.56 17.23
C GLU A 90 0.95 -7.35 18.43
N GLN A 91 0.32 -6.20 18.55
CA GLN A 91 -0.72 -5.90 19.55
C GLN A 91 -2.11 -6.44 19.16
N GLY A 92 -2.23 -7.14 18.03
CA GLY A 92 -3.50 -7.67 17.53
C GLY A 92 -4.34 -6.67 16.71
N ALA A 93 -3.81 -5.47 16.44
CA ALA A 93 -4.50 -4.41 15.69
C ALA A 93 -4.16 -4.46 14.19
N MET A 94 -4.42 -5.60 13.52
CA MET A 94 -4.01 -5.83 12.12
C MET A 94 -4.64 -4.86 11.13
N ILE A 95 -5.90 -4.48 11.35
CA ILE A 95 -6.57 -3.49 10.48
C ILE A 95 -5.94 -2.11 10.67
N ASP A 96 -5.62 -1.73 11.89
CA ASP A 96 -4.93 -0.47 12.17
C ASP A 96 -3.53 -0.46 11.57
N ALA A 97 -2.81 -1.58 11.62
CA ALA A 97 -1.51 -1.74 10.96
C ALA A 97 -1.62 -1.53 9.44
N ALA A 98 -2.61 -2.15 8.80
CA ALA A 98 -2.86 -1.99 7.36
C ALA A 98 -3.21 -0.55 6.99
N VAL A 99 -4.04 0.11 7.78
CA VAL A 99 -4.42 1.52 7.58
C VAL A 99 -3.23 2.45 7.78
N ASP A 100 -2.47 2.26 8.85
CA ASP A 100 -1.32 3.10 9.19
C ASP A 100 -0.21 3.02 8.13
N ILE A 101 0.14 1.80 7.67
CA ILE A 101 1.15 1.64 6.62
C ILE A 101 0.67 2.21 5.29
N TYR A 102 -0.60 1.99 4.93
CA TYR A 102 -1.16 2.55 3.70
C TYR A 102 -1.10 4.08 3.71
N ALA A 103 -1.68 4.70 4.73
CA ALA A 103 -1.69 6.16 4.86
C ALA A 103 -0.26 6.72 4.97
N GLY A 104 0.59 6.07 5.74
CA GLY A 104 1.98 6.49 5.94
C GLY A 104 2.80 6.51 4.65
N LEU A 105 2.66 5.51 3.79
CA LEU A 105 3.38 5.45 2.50
C LEU A 105 2.78 6.39 1.46
N VAL A 106 1.45 6.53 1.41
CA VAL A 106 0.79 7.47 0.49
C VAL A 106 1.14 8.91 0.86
N LEU A 107 1.02 9.29 2.13
CA LEU A 107 1.31 10.65 2.59
C LEU A 107 2.82 10.96 2.59
N GLY A 108 3.65 9.99 2.93
CA GLY A 108 5.11 10.14 2.93
C GLY A 108 5.72 10.24 1.53
N HIS A 109 5.01 9.72 0.52
CA HIS A 109 5.44 9.74 -0.88
C HIS A 109 6.91 9.34 -1.04
N VAL A 110 7.26 8.19 -0.47
CA VAL A 110 8.67 7.76 -0.29
C VAL A 110 9.32 7.24 -1.57
N PHE A 111 8.53 6.82 -2.55
CA PHE A 111 9.01 6.31 -3.84
C PHE A 111 8.90 7.38 -4.94
N ALA A 112 9.71 7.23 -5.98
CA ALA A 112 9.65 8.09 -7.16
C ALA A 112 8.31 7.94 -7.92
N ASP A 113 7.75 6.72 -7.96
CA ASP A 113 6.46 6.39 -8.59
C ASP A 113 5.77 5.24 -7.83
N ALA A 114 4.54 4.92 -8.22
CA ALA A 114 3.72 3.82 -7.73
C ALA A 114 3.49 3.81 -6.19
N ASN A 115 3.57 4.95 -5.51
CA ASN A 115 3.41 5.03 -4.05
C ASN A 115 2.10 4.39 -3.56
N ARG A 116 0.96 4.70 -4.19
CA ARG A 116 -0.34 4.14 -3.81
C ARG A 116 -0.39 2.63 -4.02
N ARG A 117 0.09 2.12 -5.14
CA ARG A 117 0.09 0.68 -5.43
C ARG A 117 1.01 -0.08 -4.47
N THR A 118 2.16 0.48 -4.13
CA THR A 118 3.07 -0.08 -3.12
C THR A 118 2.42 -0.06 -1.73
N ALA A 119 1.71 1.01 -1.39
CA ALA A 119 0.97 1.11 -0.13
C ALA A 119 -0.14 0.03 -0.02
N VAL A 120 -0.85 -0.26 -1.12
CA VAL A 120 -1.82 -1.36 -1.18
C VAL A 120 -1.14 -2.71 -0.90
N CYS A 121 0.01 -2.99 -1.54
CA CYS A 121 0.75 -4.22 -1.29
C CYS A 121 1.20 -4.33 0.17
N ALA A 122 1.69 -3.24 0.77
CA ALA A 122 2.09 -3.23 2.17
C ALA A 122 0.91 -3.47 3.13
N ALA A 123 -0.23 -2.83 2.89
CA ALA A 123 -1.45 -3.07 3.67
C ALA A 123 -1.94 -4.53 3.52
N HIS A 124 -1.92 -5.05 2.29
CA HIS A 124 -2.25 -6.45 2.01
C HIS A 124 -1.35 -7.42 2.78
N TYR A 125 -0.04 -7.15 2.86
CA TYR A 125 0.89 -7.95 3.65
C TYR A 125 0.43 -8.10 5.11
N PHE A 126 0.09 -7.01 5.79
CA PHE A 126 -0.34 -7.06 7.20
C PHE A 126 -1.64 -7.82 7.37
N LEU A 127 -2.59 -7.68 6.45
CA LEU A 127 -3.85 -8.43 6.50
C LEU A 127 -3.61 -9.94 6.26
N ARG A 128 -2.81 -10.30 5.25
CA ARG A 128 -2.56 -11.70 4.90
C ARG A 128 -1.68 -12.44 5.91
N ARG A 129 -0.71 -11.75 6.50
CA ARG A 129 0.14 -12.35 7.55
C ARG A 129 -0.65 -12.84 8.76
N TYR A 130 -1.79 -12.23 9.03
CA TYR A 130 -2.67 -12.54 10.16
C TYR A 130 -4.01 -13.16 9.72
N ASP A 131 -4.05 -13.71 8.51
CA ASP A 131 -5.20 -14.39 7.94
C ASP A 131 -6.50 -13.56 7.90
N VAL A 132 -6.37 -12.25 7.82
CA VAL A 132 -7.52 -11.35 7.64
C VAL A 132 -8.01 -11.44 6.19
N PRO A 133 -9.26 -11.84 5.96
CA PRO A 133 -9.77 -12.18 4.63
C PRO A 133 -10.13 -10.95 3.81
N LEU A 134 -9.13 -10.32 3.20
CA LEU A 134 -9.33 -9.23 2.25
C LEU A 134 -8.32 -9.35 1.10
N SER A 135 -8.77 -9.19 -0.14
CA SER A 135 -7.89 -9.25 -1.29
C SER A 135 -7.18 -7.91 -1.53
N GLY A 136 -5.94 -7.96 -2.03
CA GLY A 136 -5.21 -6.76 -2.42
C GLY A 136 -5.87 -6.01 -3.57
N LEU A 137 -6.56 -6.71 -4.49
CA LEU A 137 -7.35 -6.10 -5.56
C LEU A 137 -8.51 -5.29 -4.98
N ALA A 138 -9.24 -5.83 -3.99
CA ALA A 138 -10.31 -5.10 -3.31
C ALA A 138 -9.78 -3.83 -2.62
N LEU A 139 -8.61 -3.88 -2.00
CA LEU A 139 -7.95 -2.70 -1.42
C LEU A 139 -7.61 -1.66 -2.49
N HIS A 140 -7.17 -2.10 -3.68
CA HIS A 140 -6.83 -1.19 -4.78
C HIS A 140 -8.04 -0.46 -5.35
N GLU A 141 -9.19 -1.12 -5.38
CA GLU A 141 -10.45 -0.59 -5.91
C GLU A 141 -11.14 0.41 -4.97
N LEU A 142 -10.65 0.56 -3.72
CA LEU A 142 -11.19 1.56 -2.81
C LEU A 142 -11.05 2.96 -3.41
N GLY A 143 -12.16 3.62 -3.65
CA GLY A 143 -12.23 5.03 -4.03
C GLY A 143 -11.92 5.90 -2.81
N LEU A 144 -10.65 6.22 -2.62
CA LEU A 144 -10.20 7.02 -1.48
C LEU A 144 -10.13 8.48 -1.85
N GLY A 145 -10.61 9.34 -0.95
CA GLY A 145 -10.36 10.78 -0.99
C GLY A 145 -8.90 11.12 -0.68
N ASP A 146 -8.64 12.40 -0.51
CA ASP A 146 -7.32 12.88 -0.08
C ASP A 146 -7.09 12.56 1.40
N LEU A 147 -6.16 11.66 1.71
CA LEU A 147 -5.84 11.25 3.09
C LEU A 147 -5.32 12.39 3.97
N ARG A 148 -5.00 13.54 3.41
CA ARG A 148 -4.62 14.75 4.16
C ARG A 148 -5.82 15.49 4.73
N GLU A 149 -7.01 15.25 4.19
CA GLU A 149 -8.25 15.82 4.72
C GLU A 149 -8.62 15.13 6.03
N GLU A 150 -9.17 15.92 6.94
CA GLU A 150 -9.63 15.42 8.23
C GLU A 150 -10.67 14.31 8.04
N GLY A 151 -10.53 13.24 8.82
CA GLY A 151 -11.48 12.12 8.81
C GLY A 151 -11.25 11.09 7.71
N GLN A 152 -10.43 11.34 6.66
CA GLN A 152 -10.23 10.40 5.56
C GLN A 152 -9.53 9.10 6.00
N THR A 153 -8.58 9.18 6.91
CA THR A 153 -7.92 7.97 7.48
C THR A 153 -8.91 7.15 8.33
N ALA A 154 -9.78 7.80 9.08
CA ALA A 154 -10.84 7.12 9.82
C ALA A 154 -11.87 6.47 8.88
N ALA A 155 -12.25 7.14 7.80
CA ALA A 155 -13.11 6.59 6.76
C ALA A 155 -12.49 5.37 6.08
N LEU A 156 -11.19 5.40 5.77
CA LEU A 156 -10.44 4.27 5.25
C LEU A 156 -10.49 3.08 6.21
N ARG A 157 -10.22 3.29 7.50
CA ARG A 157 -10.30 2.25 8.53
C ARG A 157 -11.69 1.64 8.58
N GLN A 158 -12.74 2.45 8.60
CA GLN A 158 -14.13 1.98 8.63
C GLN A 158 -14.44 1.13 7.40
N THR A 159 -14.01 1.56 6.21
CA THR A 159 -14.24 0.84 4.96
C THR A 159 -13.53 -0.52 4.97
N ILE A 160 -12.26 -0.57 5.34
CA ILE A 160 -11.51 -1.83 5.44
C ILE A 160 -12.18 -2.77 6.46
N ASN A 161 -12.60 -2.26 7.62
CA ASN A 161 -13.31 -3.04 8.63
C ASN A 161 -14.60 -3.66 8.07
N GLN A 162 -15.42 -2.88 7.39
CA GLN A 162 -16.67 -3.37 6.79
C GLN A 162 -16.41 -4.46 5.73
N MET A 163 -15.38 -4.28 4.90
CA MET A 163 -15.00 -5.26 3.88
C MET A 163 -14.50 -6.57 4.51
N VAL A 164 -13.70 -6.48 5.56
CA VAL A 164 -13.22 -7.66 6.32
C VAL A 164 -14.38 -8.40 6.95
N GLU A 165 -15.30 -7.71 7.62
CA GLU A 165 -16.47 -8.34 8.22
C GLU A 165 -17.40 -9.00 7.17
N PHE A 166 -17.57 -8.35 6.02
CA PHE A 166 -18.32 -8.94 4.92
C PHE A 166 -17.65 -10.23 4.39
N ALA A 167 -16.33 -10.22 4.21
CA ALA A 167 -15.57 -11.38 3.76
C ALA A 167 -15.63 -12.54 4.77
N LYS A 168 -15.53 -12.26 6.08
CA LYS A 168 -15.70 -13.27 7.14
C LYS A 168 -17.06 -13.95 7.08
N ARG A 169 -18.15 -13.16 6.96
CA ARG A 169 -19.52 -13.69 6.88
C ARG A 169 -19.74 -14.57 5.65
N ARG A 170 -19.12 -14.23 4.53
CA ARG A 170 -19.20 -15.03 3.30
C ARG A 170 -18.53 -16.38 3.48
N ASN A 171 -17.36 -16.42 4.09
CA ASN A 171 -16.59 -17.64 4.31
C ASN A 171 -17.22 -18.57 5.36
N GLN A 172 -18.10 -18.08 6.25
CA GLN A 172 -18.83 -18.89 7.23
C GLN A 172 -20.06 -19.60 6.63
N LYS A 173 -20.49 -19.22 5.41
CA LYS A 173 -21.66 -19.80 4.74
C LYS A 173 -21.29 -20.85 3.69
N THR A 174 -20.00 -21.12 3.52
CA THR A 174 -19.45 -22.15 2.62
C THR A 174 -18.91 -23.30 3.43
#